data_c864beaa8ab4011cef9316738dc2baf7
#
_entry.id   c864beaa8ab4011cef9316738dc2baf7
#
_cell.length_a   1.000
_cell.length_b   1.000
_cell.length_c   1.000
_cell.angle_alpha   90.00
_cell.angle_beta   90.00
_cell.angle_gamma   90.00
#
_symmetry.space_group_name_H-M   'P 1'
#
loop_
_entity.id
_entity.type
_entity.pdbx_description
1 polymer ?
#
loop_
_entity_poly.entity_id
_entity_poly.type
_entity_poly.pdbx_seq_one_letter_code
_entity_poly.pdbx_strand_id
1 'polypeptide(L)'
;MDFNLTDEQKLIQQTAHEYADKNIEPIAFQIDKENEVDHAIIKGLGELGILGLCYPEECGGSGAGFLAFVLANEQIAKASSGVAMICSVNNLGMSAIYNRGTDEQKKTWMPKCCEGEHLASFAFTEPNTGSDPKMLSTNVKKKGDKYILNGCKRFISLADYHGPMVVFAADEEAGNPTAFIVPKFCDGYQLDESWDKIGNRGCHAYDVYFNDVELGEEHVLGQRGKGFNILLENIAYGKMGMSAEALGHAQEALDLSIKYAKEKTNRDLPISRFESMQMRIATMGIKVNAMRWLVYHLGFMADQKVKTFAVEAAMTKEYVATALVDIAREAVQAHGSYGVMRDFKVEMIFRDAIICEIIEGTKDLQRRITAGYLLR
;
A
#
# COMPACT_ATOMS: atom_id res chain seq x y z
N MET A 1 1.86 -22.95 -18.33
CA MET A 1 1.66 -22.12 -17.16
C MET A 1 0.58 -22.76 -16.31
N ASP A 2 0.83 -22.96 -15.05
CA ASP A 2 -0.22 -23.34 -14.10
C ASP A 2 -0.71 -22.05 -13.42
N PHE A 3 -2.01 -21.78 -13.50
CA PHE A 3 -2.65 -20.61 -12.90
C PHE A 3 -3.37 -20.96 -11.58
N ASN A 4 -3.28 -22.21 -11.14
CA ASN A 4 -3.89 -22.63 -9.90
C ASN A 4 -3.05 -22.16 -8.71
N LEU A 5 -3.72 -21.64 -7.69
CA LEU A 5 -3.09 -21.36 -6.41
C LEU A 5 -2.70 -22.68 -5.73
N THR A 6 -1.55 -22.70 -5.06
CA THR A 6 -1.14 -23.81 -4.21
C THR A 6 -2.08 -23.93 -3.00
N ASP A 7 -2.07 -25.06 -2.31
CA ASP A 7 -2.91 -25.25 -1.12
C ASP A 7 -2.49 -24.31 0.02
N GLU A 8 -1.19 -24.00 0.13
CA GLU A 8 -0.67 -23.00 1.06
C GLU A 8 -1.21 -21.57 0.72
N GLN A 9 -1.16 -21.17 -0.54
CA GLN A 9 -1.69 -19.87 -0.97
C GLN A 9 -3.20 -19.74 -0.72
N LYS A 10 -3.97 -20.80 -0.95
CA LYS A 10 -5.41 -20.85 -0.62
C LYS A 10 -5.64 -20.72 0.88
N LEU A 11 -4.83 -21.42 1.70
CA LEU A 11 -4.93 -21.35 3.16
C LEU A 11 -4.62 -19.94 3.67
N ILE A 12 -3.57 -19.29 3.16
CA ILE A 12 -3.22 -17.90 3.50
C ILE A 12 -4.37 -16.94 3.13
N GLN A 13 -4.91 -17.08 1.92
CA GLN A 13 -6.05 -16.27 1.48
C GLN A 13 -7.26 -16.47 2.39
N GLN A 14 -7.59 -17.71 2.75
CA GLN A 14 -8.70 -18.02 3.64
C GLN A 14 -8.46 -17.47 5.05
N THR A 15 -7.25 -17.65 5.62
CA THR A 15 -6.89 -17.11 6.95
C THR A 15 -7.04 -15.60 7.00
N ALA A 16 -6.56 -14.88 5.96
CA ALA A 16 -6.70 -13.44 5.87
C ALA A 16 -8.17 -13.02 5.76
N HIS A 17 -8.98 -13.75 4.97
CA HIS A 17 -10.42 -13.51 4.83
C HIS A 17 -11.15 -13.70 6.18
N GLU A 18 -10.94 -14.83 6.85
CA GLU A 18 -11.58 -15.12 8.14
C GLU A 18 -11.21 -14.09 9.22
N TYR A 19 -9.95 -13.66 9.24
CA TYR A 19 -9.51 -12.60 10.16
C TYR A 19 -10.18 -11.27 9.83
N ALA A 20 -10.22 -10.89 8.56
CA ALA A 20 -10.82 -9.64 8.10
C ALA A 20 -12.33 -9.60 8.42
N ASP A 21 -13.07 -10.66 8.11
CA ASP A 21 -14.52 -10.75 8.39
C ASP A 21 -14.83 -10.71 9.88
N LYS A 22 -13.99 -11.33 10.71
CA LYS A 22 -14.25 -11.39 12.16
C LYS A 22 -13.83 -10.14 12.91
N ASN A 23 -12.69 -9.53 12.55
CA ASN A 23 -12.04 -8.51 13.36
C ASN A 23 -12.04 -7.11 12.72
N ILE A 24 -12.14 -7.01 11.39
CA ILE A 24 -12.01 -5.73 10.67
C ILE A 24 -13.38 -5.27 10.14
N GLU A 25 -14.09 -6.13 9.41
CA GLU A 25 -15.38 -5.78 8.81
C GLU A 25 -16.41 -5.20 9.83
N PRO A 26 -16.56 -5.75 11.05
CA PRO A 26 -17.52 -5.22 12.01
C PRO A 26 -17.23 -3.79 12.48
N ILE A 27 -15.98 -3.33 12.36
CA ILE A 27 -15.55 -2.00 12.79
C ILE A 27 -15.12 -1.09 11.63
N ALA A 28 -15.32 -1.51 10.38
CA ALA A 28 -14.88 -0.77 9.19
C ALA A 28 -15.45 0.66 9.13
N PHE A 29 -16.74 0.84 9.44
CA PHE A 29 -17.35 2.17 9.52
C PHE A 29 -16.80 3.02 10.67
N GLN A 30 -16.44 2.41 11.79
CA GLN A 30 -15.81 3.10 12.91
C GLN A 30 -14.42 3.58 12.51
N ILE A 31 -13.61 2.72 11.88
CA ILE A 31 -12.29 3.06 11.34
C ILE A 31 -12.39 4.27 10.40
N ASP A 32 -13.32 4.25 9.44
CA ASP A 32 -13.51 5.37 8.51
C ASP A 32 -13.94 6.65 9.23
N LYS A 33 -14.88 6.56 10.17
CA LYS A 33 -15.41 7.71 10.90
C LYS A 33 -14.38 8.34 11.82
N GLU A 34 -13.69 7.53 12.61
CA GLU A 34 -12.75 7.98 13.65
C GLU A 34 -11.36 8.23 13.07
N ASN A 35 -11.09 7.75 11.86
CA ASN A 35 -9.77 7.77 11.21
C ASN A 35 -8.69 7.06 12.05
N GLU A 36 -9.02 5.95 12.71
CA GLU A 36 -8.15 5.25 13.65
C GLU A 36 -8.30 3.73 13.47
N VAL A 37 -7.17 3.02 13.56
CA VAL A 37 -7.11 1.55 13.61
C VAL A 37 -6.51 1.14 14.95
N ASP A 38 -7.25 0.34 15.73
CA ASP A 38 -6.70 -0.23 16.96
C ASP A 38 -5.45 -1.06 16.65
N HIS A 39 -4.35 -0.78 17.35
CA HIS A 39 -3.09 -1.50 17.19
C HIS A 39 -3.24 -3.03 17.38
N ALA A 40 -4.23 -3.46 18.16
CA ALA A 40 -4.54 -4.88 18.34
C ALA A 40 -4.89 -5.58 17.02
N ILE A 41 -5.51 -4.88 16.06
CA ILE A 41 -5.79 -5.41 14.72
C ILE A 41 -4.48 -5.69 13.97
N ILE A 42 -3.54 -4.75 14.03
CA ILE A 42 -2.23 -4.89 13.36
C ILE A 42 -1.40 -6.00 14.00
N LYS A 43 -1.39 -6.05 15.33
CA LYS A 43 -0.72 -7.11 16.07
C LYS A 43 -1.29 -8.50 15.76
N GLY A 44 -2.63 -8.60 15.65
CA GLY A 44 -3.29 -9.85 15.26
C GLY A 44 -2.91 -10.30 13.85
N LEU A 45 -2.71 -9.38 12.90
CA LEU A 45 -2.18 -9.69 11.57
C LEU A 45 -0.73 -10.18 11.63
N GLY A 46 0.08 -9.61 12.52
CA GLY A 46 1.45 -10.07 12.80
C GLY A 46 1.48 -11.47 13.40
N GLU A 47 0.64 -11.76 14.42
CA GLU A 47 0.51 -13.07 15.05
C GLU A 47 0.10 -14.18 14.05
N LEU A 48 -0.66 -13.83 13.02
CA LEU A 48 -1.01 -14.72 11.90
C LEU A 48 0.09 -14.80 10.83
N GLY A 49 1.22 -14.08 10.99
CA GLY A 49 2.31 -14.05 10.04
C GLY A 49 2.04 -13.26 8.76
N ILE A 50 0.88 -12.58 8.65
CA ILE A 50 0.46 -11.88 7.42
C ILE A 50 1.41 -10.73 7.07
N LEU A 51 1.92 -9.99 8.07
CA LEU A 51 2.84 -8.88 7.84
C LEU A 51 4.23 -9.34 7.37
N GLY A 52 4.60 -10.61 7.63
CA GLY A 52 5.90 -11.19 7.29
C GLY A 52 5.91 -12.16 6.11
N LEU A 53 4.80 -12.31 5.35
CA LEU A 53 4.65 -13.31 4.27
C LEU A 53 5.78 -13.25 3.22
N CYS A 54 6.26 -12.04 2.89
CA CYS A 54 7.26 -11.82 1.85
C CYS A 54 8.69 -12.18 2.25
N TYR A 55 8.96 -12.38 3.55
CA TYR A 55 10.33 -12.41 4.08
C TYR A 55 10.65 -13.74 4.73
N PRO A 56 11.91 -14.21 4.65
CA PRO A 56 12.31 -15.48 5.22
C PRO A 56 12.33 -15.46 6.77
N GLU A 57 12.41 -16.64 7.38
CA GLU A 57 12.38 -16.81 8.84
C GLU A 57 13.47 -16.03 9.57
N GLU A 58 14.67 -15.91 9.00
CA GLU A 58 15.76 -15.12 9.58
C GLU A 58 15.45 -13.61 9.69
N CYS A 59 14.43 -13.14 8.96
CA CYS A 59 13.90 -11.79 9.03
C CYS A 59 12.60 -11.69 9.85
N GLY A 60 12.15 -12.79 10.48
CA GLY A 60 10.91 -12.87 11.23
C GLY A 60 9.67 -13.14 10.38
N GLY A 61 9.83 -13.48 9.10
CA GLY A 61 8.74 -13.80 8.19
C GLY A 61 8.51 -15.30 8.01
N SER A 62 7.64 -15.68 7.07
CA SER A 62 7.34 -17.08 6.72
C SER A 62 7.90 -17.53 5.36
N GLY A 63 8.35 -16.59 4.53
CA GLY A 63 8.87 -16.88 3.19
C GLY A 63 7.83 -17.34 2.18
N ALA A 64 6.54 -17.15 2.44
CA ALA A 64 5.44 -17.55 1.55
C ALA A 64 5.39 -16.76 0.22
N GLY A 65 6.05 -15.61 0.18
CA GLY A 65 6.25 -14.82 -1.03
C GLY A 65 5.27 -13.65 -1.23
N PHE A 66 5.53 -12.89 -2.30
CA PHE A 66 4.76 -11.68 -2.62
C PHE A 66 3.37 -12.00 -3.20
N LEU A 67 3.20 -13.13 -3.90
CA LEU A 67 1.87 -13.55 -4.33
C LEU A 67 0.99 -13.87 -3.11
N ALA A 68 1.54 -14.51 -2.08
CA ALA A 68 0.81 -14.77 -0.83
C ALA A 68 0.40 -13.46 -0.13
N PHE A 69 1.28 -12.46 -0.10
CA PHE A 69 0.96 -11.13 0.40
C PHE A 69 -0.17 -10.47 -0.39
N VAL A 70 -0.13 -10.52 -1.72
CA VAL A 70 -1.19 -9.98 -2.60
C VAL A 70 -2.53 -10.63 -2.30
N LEU A 71 -2.57 -11.96 -2.15
CA LEU A 71 -3.79 -12.71 -1.83
C LEU A 71 -4.35 -12.33 -0.46
N ALA A 72 -3.50 -12.18 0.56
CA ALA A 72 -3.92 -11.77 1.90
C ALA A 72 -4.42 -10.31 1.90
N ASN A 73 -3.68 -9.39 1.26
CA ASN A 73 -4.02 -7.97 1.25
C ASN A 73 -5.30 -7.67 0.47
N GLU A 74 -5.62 -8.44 -0.59
CA GLU A 74 -6.92 -8.42 -1.27
C GLU A 74 -8.07 -8.68 -0.29
N GLN A 75 -7.94 -9.69 0.59
CA GLN A 75 -8.99 -10.03 1.55
C GLN A 75 -9.15 -8.97 2.65
N ILE A 76 -8.04 -8.44 3.16
CA ILE A 76 -8.05 -7.36 4.16
C ILE A 76 -8.71 -6.10 3.57
N ALA A 77 -8.39 -5.77 2.31
CA ALA A 77 -8.94 -4.61 1.62
C ALA A 77 -10.46 -4.69 1.39
N LYS A 78 -11.02 -5.88 1.23
CA LYS A 78 -12.50 -6.05 1.20
C LYS A 78 -13.15 -5.50 2.46
N ALA A 79 -12.52 -5.68 3.61
CA ALA A 79 -13.03 -5.19 4.88
C ALA A 79 -12.69 -3.70 5.12
N SER A 80 -11.42 -3.30 4.98
CA SER A 80 -10.97 -1.92 5.23
C SER A 80 -9.76 -1.54 4.38
N SER A 81 -9.87 -0.40 3.68
CA SER A 81 -8.75 0.20 2.95
C SER A 81 -7.63 0.66 3.88
N GLY A 82 -8.00 1.27 4.99
CA GLY A 82 -7.02 1.78 5.96
C GLY A 82 -6.11 0.69 6.48
N VAL A 83 -6.67 -0.48 6.85
CA VAL A 83 -5.88 -1.63 7.32
C VAL A 83 -5.02 -2.23 6.21
N ALA A 84 -5.57 -2.39 5.00
CA ALA A 84 -4.82 -2.90 3.85
C ALA A 84 -3.66 -1.97 3.47
N MET A 85 -3.87 -0.65 3.56
CA MET A 85 -2.83 0.36 3.34
C MET A 85 -1.71 0.27 4.38
N ILE A 86 -2.05 0.05 5.67
CA ILE A 86 -1.05 -0.19 6.73
C ILE A 86 -0.16 -1.37 6.35
N CYS A 87 -0.75 -2.50 5.94
CA CYS A 87 0.01 -3.68 5.48
C CYS A 87 0.90 -3.36 4.27
N SER A 88 0.38 -2.61 3.30
CA SER A 88 1.10 -2.24 2.06
C SER A 88 2.29 -1.33 2.34
N VAL A 89 2.12 -0.31 3.18
CA VAL A 89 3.19 0.64 3.52
C VAL A 89 4.26 -0.02 4.39
N ASN A 90 3.86 -0.85 5.36
CA ASN A 90 4.80 -1.64 6.14
C ASN A 90 5.66 -2.54 5.24
N ASN A 91 5.01 -3.26 4.31
CA ASN A 91 5.72 -4.08 3.33
C ASN A 91 6.65 -3.26 2.41
N LEU A 92 6.25 -2.05 1.98
CA LEU A 92 7.08 -1.17 1.16
C LEU A 92 8.36 -0.76 1.91
N GLY A 93 8.24 -0.33 3.18
CA GLY A 93 9.40 0.03 4.01
C GLY A 93 10.32 -1.16 4.27
N MET A 94 9.74 -2.32 4.62
CA MET A 94 10.50 -3.55 4.85
C MET A 94 11.20 -4.06 3.58
N SER A 95 10.54 -3.97 2.40
CA SER A 95 11.14 -4.43 1.15
C SER A 95 12.43 -3.66 0.80
N ALA A 96 12.50 -2.37 1.12
CA ALA A 96 13.72 -1.57 0.95
C ALA A 96 14.87 -2.10 1.84
N ILE A 97 14.56 -2.37 3.11
CA ILE A 97 15.53 -2.91 4.07
C ILE A 97 15.95 -4.33 3.67
N TYR A 98 15.01 -5.18 3.28
CA TYR A 98 15.30 -6.56 2.85
C TYR A 98 16.21 -6.60 1.63
N ASN A 99 15.90 -5.78 0.61
CA ASN A 99 16.62 -5.80 -0.67
C ASN A 99 18.00 -5.14 -0.58
N ARG A 100 18.22 -4.17 0.30
CA ARG A 100 19.43 -3.32 0.31
C ARG A 100 20.12 -3.17 1.65
N GLY A 101 19.48 -3.60 2.73
CA GLY A 101 20.06 -3.55 4.09
C GLY A 101 21.13 -4.61 4.30
N THR A 102 22.02 -4.32 5.24
CA THR A 102 22.96 -5.32 5.78
C THR A 102 22.20 -6.36 6.61
N ASP A 103 22.86 -7.48 6.93
CA ASP A 103 22.24 -8.51 7.76
C ASP A 103 21.94 -8.01 9.17
N GLU A 104 22.75 -7.09 9.70
CA GLU A 104 22.52 -6.42 10.99
C GLU A 104 21.27 -5.53 10.91
N GLN A 105 21.12 -4.74 9.84
CA GLN A 105 19.95 -3.88 9.64
C GLN A 105 18.68 -4.72 9.53
N LYS A 106 18.71 -5.83 8.78
CA LYS A 106 17.57 -6.76 8.67
C LYS A 106 17.19 -7.36 10.02
N LYS A 107 18.17 -7.90 10.77
CA LYS A 107 17.95 -8.48 12.09
C LYS A 107 17.42 -7.47 13.11
N THR A 108 17.85 -6.23 13.00
CA THR A 108 17.43 -5.16 13.92
C THR A 108 15.99 -4.73 13.70
N TRP A 109 15.56 -4.59 12.43
CA TRP A 109 14.33 -3.90 12.11
C TRP A 109 13.18 -4.80 11.67
N MET A 110 13.47 -5.88 10.94
CA MET A 110 12.41 -6.63 10.27
C MET A 110 11.56 -7.50 11.20
N PRO A 111 12.11 -8.23 12.20
CA PRO A 111 11.28 -9.13 13.02
C PRO A 111 10.12 -8.42 13.69
N LYS A 112 10.36 -7.29 14.35
CA LYS A 112 9.31 -6.51 15.01
C LYS A 112 8.26 -5.94 14.04
N CYS A 113 8.66 -5.65 12.79
CA CYS A 113 7.74 -5.23 11.75
C CYS A 113 6.90 -6.39 11.21
N CYS A 114 7.44 -7.60 11.15
CA CYS A 114 6.70 -8.81 10.81
C CYS A 114 5.68 -9.20 11.89
N GLU A 115 6.01 -8.96 13.17
CA GLU A 115 5.15 -9.21 14.32
C GLU A 115 4.08 -8.12 14.54
N GLY A 116 4.18 -6.99 13.84
CA GLY A 116 3.27 -5.86 14.01
C GLY A 116 3.51 -5.04 15.28
N GLU A 117 4.61 -5.29 16.03
CA GLU A 117 5.02 -4.47 17.18
C GLU A 117 5.51 -3.10 16.71
N HIS A 118 6.30 -3.11 15.64
CA HIS A 118 6.74 -1.92 14.91
C HIS A 118 6.15 -1.91 13.51
N LEU A 119 6.14 -0.75 12.85
CA LEU A 119 5.77 -0.63 11.44
C LEU A 119 6.82 0.16 10.69
N ALA A 120 7.18 -0.30 9.50
CA ALA A 120 8.12 0.41 8.64
C ALA A 120 7.42 1.50 7.83
N SER A 121 8.11 2.60 7.57
CA SER A 121 7.64 3.71 6.73
C SER A 121 8.58 3.95 5.56
N PHE A 122 8.07 4.63 4.52
CA PHE A 122 8.85 4.97 3.33
C PHE A 122 8.65 6.46 3.01
N ALA A 123 9.69 7.27 3.24
CA ALA A 123 9.61 8.73 3.25
C ALA A 123 10.39 9.33 2.07
N PHE A 124 9.68 9.54 0.95
CA PHE A 124 10.24 10.15 -0.24
C PHE A 124 9.66 11.55 -0.50
N THR A 125 8.33 11.68 -0.51
CA THR A 125 7.61 12.91 -0.89
C THR A 125 7.93 14.08 0.04
N GLU A 126 8.07 15.28 -0.53
CA GLU A 126 8.31 16.54 0.20
C GLU A 126 7.30 17.60 -0.21
N PRO A 127 7.16 18.72 0.53
CA PRO A 127 6.25 19.81 0.18
C PRO A 127 6.35 20.28 -1.27
N ASN A 128 7.55 20.28 -1.84
CA ASN A 128 7.84 20.75 -3.20
C ASN A 128 8.25 19.63 -4.17
N THR A 129 8.24 18.37 -3.74
CA THR A 129 8.71 17.22 -4.51
C THR A 129 7.80 16.02 -4.36
N GLY A 130 7.19 15.59 -5.44
CA GLY A 130 6.37 14.37 -5.51
C GLY A 130 6.68 13.60 -6.79
N SER A 131 6.16 14.05 -7.94
CA SER A 131 6.33 13.37 -9.23
C SER A 131 7.72 13.56 -9.86
N ASP A 132 8.49 14.57 -9.45
CA ASP A 132 9.88 14.76 -9.87
C ASP A 132 10.86 14.41 -8.73
N PRO A 133 11.52 13.25 -8.80
CA PRO A 133 12.38 12.76 -7.73
C PRO A 133 13.74 13.46 -7.63
N LYS A 134 14.04 14.41 -8.51
CA LYS A 134 15.35 15.09 -8.56
C LYS A 134 15.44 16.32 -7.66
N MET A 135 14.31 16.79 -7.14
CA MET A 135 14.18 18.05 -6.42
C MET A 135 14.08 17.87 -4.89
N LEU A 136 14.86 16.95 -4.32
CA LEU A 136 14.89 16.74 -2.86
C LEU A 136 15.49 17.95 -2.15
N SER A 137 14.77 18.48 -1.16
CA SER A 137 15.22 19.54 -0.26
C SER A 137 15.64 19.02 1.12
N THR A 138 15.09 17.89 1.57
CA THR A 138 15.64 17.13 2.70
C THR A 138 17.06 16.77 2.37
N ASN A 139 18.00 17.15 3.22
CA ASN A 139 19.42 17.00 2.95
C ASN A 139 20.17 16.36 4.11
N VAL A 140 21.30 15.77 3.78
CA VAL A 140 22.22 15.22 4.76
C VAL A 140 23.60 15.85 4.55
N LYS A 141 24.27 16.16 5.67
CA LYS A 141 25.67 16.62 5.69
C LYS A 141 26.50 15.69 6.54
N LYS A 142 27.64 15.23 6.01
CA LYS A 142 28.58 14.43 6.79
C LYS A 142 29.37 15.35 7.73
N LYS A 143 29.42 15.01 9.02
CA LYS A 143 30.16 15.73 10.06
C LYS A 143 30.95 14.72 10.89
N GLY A 144 32.24 14.60 10.57
CA GLY A 144 33.08 13.53 11.12
C GLY A 144 32.63 12.14 10.67
N ASP A 145 32.30 11.29 11.61
CA ASP A 145 31.78 9.93 11.42
C ASP A 145 30.25 9.84 11.38
N LYS A 146 29.56 11.00 11.54
CA LYS A 146 28.09 11.09 11.56
C LYS A 146 27.53 11.80 10.34
N TYR A 147 26.27 11.56 10.09
CA TYR A 147 25.42 12.26 9.11
C TYR A 147 24.38 13.09 9.87
N ILE A 148 24.24 14.36 9.53
CA ILE A 148 23.23 15.27 10.10
C ILE A 148 22.13 15.47 9.07
N LEU A 149 20.95 14.91 9.36
CA LEU A 149 19.78 14.95 8.50
C LEU A 149 18.87 16.12 8.88
N ASN A 150 18.51 16.94 7.89
CA ASN A 150 17.60 18.07 8.03
C ASN A 150 16.58 18.09 6.88
N GLY A 151 15.34 18.48 7.18
CA GLY A 151 14.31 18.69 6.18
C GLY A 151 12.91 18.27 6.61
N CYS A 152 12.02 18.15 5.61
CA CYS A 152 10.63 17.77 5.83
C CYS A 152 10.18 16.77 4.76
N LYS A 153 9.55 15.68 5.21
CA LYS A 153 8.85 14.72 4.35
C LYS A 153 7.34 14.87 4.54
N ARG A 154 6.58 14.77 3.46
CA ARG A 154 5.13 15.04 3.42
C ARG A 154 4.31 13.81 3.07
N PHE A 155 3.13 13.68 3.67
CA PHE A 155 2.19 12.58 3.47
C PHE A 155 2.75 11.20 3.83
N ILE A 156 3.59 11.13 4.87
CA ILE A 156 4.26 9.90 5.25
C ILE A 156 3.33 9.06 6.13
N SER A 157 2.95 7.90 5.62
CA SER A 157 2.13 6.95 6.36
C SER A 157 2.95 6.19 7.41
N LEU A 158 2.27 5.78 8.51
CA LEU A 158 2.85 5.03 9.63
C LEU A 158 3.98 5.77 10.35
N ALA A 159 4.05 7.09 10.21
CA ALA A 159 5.07 7.90 10.87
C ALA A 159 4.89 8.00 12.40
N ASP A 160 3.67 7.72 12.88
CA ASP A 160 3.22 7.70 14.26
C ASP A 160 3.44 6.35 14.98
N TYR A 161 3.90 5.33 14.30
CA TYR A 161 4.27 4.04 14.88
C TYR A 161 5.78 3.94 15.11
N HIS A 162 6.21 3.25 16.17
CA HIS A 162 7.62 2.90 16.33
C HIS A 162 8.13 2.04 15.16
N GLY A 163 9.43 2.08 14.90
CA GLY A 163 10.08 1.29 13.87
C GLY A 163 10.96 2.10 12.91
N PRO A 164 11.41 1.48 11.82
CA PRO A 164 12.27 2.12 10.84
C PRO A 164 11.48 3.02 9.88
N MET A 165 12.11 4.12 9.47
CA MET A 165 11.65 4.92 8.34
C MET A 165 12.75 4.96 7.29
N VAL A 166 12.47 4.51 6.06
CA VAL A 166 13.40 4.65 4.94
C VAL A 166 13.27 6.07 4.38
N VAL A 167 14.31 6.89 4.55
CA VAL A 167 14.34 8.30 4.18
C VAL A 167 15.34 8.55 3.05
N PHE A 168 14.92 9.27 2.02
CA PHE A 168 15.79 9.70 0.91
C PHE A 168 16.16 11.17 1.11
N ALA A 169 17.46 11.46 1.18
CA ALA A 169 17.99 12.81 1.37
C ALA A 169 18.99 13.18 0.28
N ALA A 170 18.99 14.45 -0.13
CA ALA A 170 20.06 15.00 -0.97
C ALA A 170 21.39 14.94 -0.22
N ASP A 171 22.40 14.41 -0.86
CA ASP A 171 23.77 14.28 -0.31
C ASP A 171 24.71 14.98 -1.29
N GLU A 172 25.01 16.26 -0.99
CA GLU A 172 25.83 17.10 -1.87
C GLU A 172 27.23 16.52 -2.09
N GLU A 173 27.84 15.95 -1.03
CA GLU A 173 29.18 15.37 -1.14
C GLU A 173 29.19 14.10 -1.99
N ALA A 174 28.12 13.31 -1.97
CA ALA A 174 27.98 12.14 -2.81
C ALA A 174 27.51 12.49 -4.24
N GLY A 175 27.04 13.71 -4.47
CA GLY A 175 26.52 14.17 -5.77
C GLY A 175 25.19 13.56 -6.19
N ASN A 176 24.59 12.69 -5.35
CA ASN A 176 23.32 12.01 -5.58
C ASN A 176 22.65 11.71 -4.24
N PRO A 177 21.32 11.49 -4.21
CA PRO A 177 20.62 11.14 -2.99
C PRO A 177 21.16 9.87 -2.33
N THR A 178 21.19 9.89 -0.99
CA THR A 178 21.47 8.74 -0.14
C THR A 178 20.18 8.31 0.57
N ALA A 179 20.00 7.01 0.75
CA ALA A 179 18.89 6.44 1.53
C ALA A 179 19.38 6.10 2.95
N PHE A 180 18.55 6.37 3.94
CA PHE A 180 18.84 6.10 5.36
C PHE A 180 17.69 5.33 6.00
N ILE A 181 18.01 4.47 6.96
CA ILE A 181 17.04 3.91 7.90
C ILE A 181 17.06 4.81 9.13
N VAL A 182 16.03 5.63 9.29
CA VAL A 182 15.89 6.55 10.43
C VAL A 182 15.00 5.88 11.48
N PRO A 183 15.49 5.70 12.73
CA PRO A 183 14.63 5.27 13.82
C PRO A 183 13.57 6.33 14.09
N LYS A 184 12.29 5.97 14.03
CA LYS A 184 11.20 6.91 14.37
C LYS A 184 11.28 7.29 15.85
N PHE A 185 10.93 8.52 16.18
CA PHE A 185 11.00 9.12 17.52
C PHE A 185 12.42 9.25 18.09
N CYS A 186 13.47 9.22 17.24
CA CYS A 186 14.81 9.63 17.64
C CYS A 186 14.88 11.15 17.90
N ASP A 187 15.95 11.60 18.51
CA ASP A 187 16.18 13.03 18.76
C ASP A 187 16.15 13.81 17.43
N GLY A 188 15.40 14.91 17.42
CA GLY A 188 15.19 15.73 16.21
C GLY A 188 14.07 15.27 15.27
N TYR A 189 13.43 14.13 15.54
CA TYR A 189 12.25 13.65 14.79
C TYR A 189 10.99 14.33 15.34
N GLN A 190 10.19 14.95 14.48
CA GLN A 190 8.94 15.62 14.86
C GLN A 190 7.84 15.34 13.84
N LEU A 191 6.62 15.15 14.33
CA LEU A 191 5.39 15.01 13.54
C LEU A 191 4.55 16.28 13.65
N ASP A 192 3.89 16.65 12.57
CA ASP A 192 2.78 17.59 12.58
C ASP A 192 1.46 16.86 12.91
N GLU A 193 0.33 17.54 12.85
CA GLU A 193 -0.99 16.89 12.87
C GLU A 193 -1.18 16.00 11.64
N SER A 194 -1.93 14.90 11.80
CA SER A 194 -2.22 14.01 10.67
C SER A 194 -3.13 14.70 9.65
N TRP A 195 -2.86 14.46 8.36
CA TRP A 195 -3.72 14.94 7.29
C TRP A 195 -5.09 14.27 7.30
N ASP A 196 -6.16 15.05 7.27
CA ASP A 196 -7.53 14.55 7.13
C ASP A 196 -7.83 14.20 5.67
N LYS A 197 -7.66 12.92 5.32
CA LYS A 197 -7.86 12.40 3.96
C LYS A 197 -9.33 12.09 3.70
N ILE A 198 -9.76 12.16 2.44
CA ILE A 198 -11.11 11.78 2.04
C ILE A 198 -11.35 10.26 2.12
N GLY A 199 -10.30 9.45 2.01
CA GLY A 199 -10.33 7.99 1.99
C GLY A 199 -9.06 7.37 2.56
N ASN A 200 -8.98 6.02 2.57
CA ASN A 200 -7.94 5.25 3.25
C ASN A 200 -7.77 5.70 4.70
N ARG A 201 -8.91 5.99 5.35
CA ARG A 201 -8.95 6.46 6.73
C ARG A 201 -8.56 5.31 7.66
N GLY A 202 -7.93 5.65 8.78
CA GLY A 202 -7.30 4.69 9.68
C GLY A 202 -5.80 4.46 9.40
N CYS A 203 -5.32 4.70 8.18
CA CYS A 203 -3.89 4.78 7.89
C CYS A 203 -3.49 6.25 7.84
N HIS A 204 -2.96 6.79 8.92
CA HIS A 204 -2.59 8.20 9.03
C HIS A 204 -1.48 8.58 8.05
N ALA A 205 -1.42 9.87 7.67
CA ALA A 205 -0.36 10.46 6.89
C ALA A 205 0.08 11.78 7.53
N TYR A 206 1.39 11.97 7.67
CA TYR A 206 1.99 13.09 8.40
C TYR A 206 2.97 13.88 7.56
N ASP A 207 3.19 15.13 7.94
CA ASP A 207 4.43 15.83 7.67
C ASP A 207 5.43 15.45 8.78
N VAL A 208 6.63 15.03 8.35
CA VAL A 208 7.71 14.57 9.24
C VAL A 208 8.89 15.52 9.10
N TYR A 209 9.26 16.18 10.20
CA TYR A 209 10.40 17.08 10.25
C TYR A 209 11.62 16.41 10.88
N PHE A 210 12.76 16.63 10.27
CA PHE A 210 14.07 16.23 10.78
C PHE A 210 14.86 17.49 11.10
N ASN A 211 15.19 17.67 12.38
CA ASN A 211 15.92 18.83 12.90
C ASN A 211 17.23 18.33 13.52
N ASP A 212 18.32 18.41 12.76
CA ASP A 212 19.64 17.94 13.15
C ASP A 212 19.67 16.47 13.63
N VAL A 213 18.92 15.59 12.98
CA VAL A 213 18.92 14.16 13.33
C VAL A 213 20.29 13.58 13.03
N GLU A 214 20.93 13.04 14.08
CA GLU A 214 22.25 12.41 13.99
C GLU A 214 22.11 10.93 13.60
N LEU A 215 22.77 10.53 12.51
CA LEU A 215 22.80 9.16 11.99
C LEU A 215 24.25 8.69 11.84
N GLY A 216 24.55 7.45 12.22
CA GLY A 216 25.84 6.82 11.95
C GLY A 216 25.86 6.10 10.60
N GLU A 217 27.00 5.50 10.27
CA GLU A 217 27.16 4.72 9.02
C GLU A 217 26.21 3.50 8.99
N GLU A 218 25.86 2.95 10.15
CA GLU A 218 24.91 1.84 10.32
C GLU A 218 23.49 2.19 9.87
N HIS A 219 23.17 3.46 9.72
CA HIS A 219 21.87 3.94 9.22
C HIS A 219 21.85 4.11 7.70
N VAL A 220 22.98 4.07 7.01
CA VAL A 220 23.00 4.17 5.54
C VAL A 220 22.39 2.89 4.94
N LEU A 221 21.34 3.04 4.18
CA LEU A 221 20.71 1.93 3.48
C LEU A 221 21.39 1.69 2.12
N GLY A 222 22.01 0.54 1.96
CA GLY A 222 22.78 0.20 0.78
C GLY A 222 24.08 1.00 0.66
N GLN A 223 24.28 1.68 -0.46
CA GLN A 223 25.50 2.47 -0.71
C GLN A 223 25.18 3.97 -0.74
N ARG A 224 26.04 4.77 -0.09
CA ARG A 224 25.97 6.24 -0.15
C ARG A 224 25.95 6.74 -1.60
N GLY A 225 25.07 7.69 -1.91
CA GLY A 225 24.87 8.23 -3.25
C GLY A 225 24.11 7.32 -4.22
N LYS A 226 23.52 6.20 -3.74
CA LYS A 226 22.70 5.28 -4.56
C LYS A 226 21.23 5.22 -4.13
N GLY A 227 20.79 6.16 -3.31
CA GLY A 227 19.40 6.21 -2.82
C GLY A 227 18.38 6.26 -3.93
N PHE A 228 18.66 6.95 -5.03
CA PHE A 228 17.74 7.01 -6.17
C PHE A 228 17.47 5.63 -6.83
N ASN A 229 18.48 4.77 -6.90
CA ASN A 229 18.31 3.41 -7.42
C ASN A 229 17.41 2.59 -6.48
N ILE A 230 17.61 2.74 -5.16
CA ILE A 230 16.78 2.09 -4.13
C ILE A 230 15.33 2.54 -4.24
N LEU A 231 15.09 3.85 -4.43
CA LEU A 231 13.76 4.40 -4.64
C LEU A 231 13.05 3.74 -5.84
N LEU A 232 13.70 3.74 -7.01
CA LEU A 232 13.12 3.22 -8.25
C LEU A 232 12.81 1.72 -8.19
N GLU A 233 13.66 0.94 -7.52
CA GLU A 233 13.46 -0.49 -7.34
C GLU A 233 12.30 -0.79 -6.37
N ASN A 234 12.22 -0.06 -5.26
CA ASN A 234 11.25 -0.38 -4.22
C ASN A 234 9.85 0.17 -4.45
N ILE A 235 9.69 1.29 -5.16
CA ILE A 235 8.36 1.85 -5.44
C ILE A 235 7.47 0.88 -6.24
N ALA A 236 8.03 -0.12 -6.92
CA ALA A 236 7.28 -1.16 -7.58
C ALA A 236 6.52 -2.08 -6.59
N TYR A 237 7.10 -2.34 -5.41
CA TYR A 237 6.43 -3.10 -4.34
C TYR A 237 5.28 -2.32 -3.71
N GLY A 238 5.41 -1.00 -3.57
CA GLY A 238 4.29 -0.13 -3.15
C GLY A 238 3.13 -0.16 -4.15
N LYS A 239 3.43 -0.08 -5.46
CA LYS A 239 2.41 -0.22 -6.51
C LYS A 239 1.72 -1.58 -6.48
N MET A 240 2.45 -2.66 -6.20
CA MET A 240 1.88 -3.99 -6.05
C MET A 240 0.93 -4.06 -4.85
N GLY A 241 1.33 -3.57 -3.68
CA GLY A 241 0.48 -3.54 -2.48
C GLY A 241 -0.80 -2.74 -2.70
N MET A 242 -0.69 -1.52 -3.25
CA MET A 242 -1.83 -0.69 -3.61
C MET A 242 -2.72 -1.36 -4.67
N SER A 243 -2.15 -2.10 -5.62
CA SER A 243 -2.95 -2.82 -6.63
C SER A 243 -3.74 -3.97 -6.01
N ALA A 244 -3.20 -4.67 -5.01
CA ALA A 244 -3.92 -5.69 -4.25
C ALA A 244 -5.07 -5.08 -3.42
N GLU A 245 -4.83 -3.93 -2.79
CA GLU A 245 -5.85 -3.15 -2.11
C GLU A 245 -6.98 -2.75 -3.06
N ALA A 246 -6.63 -2.17 -4.22
CA ALA A 246 -7.62 -1.77 -5.23
C ALA A 246 -8.46 -2.94 -5.75
N LEU A 247 -7.87 -4.14 -5.89
CA LEU A 247 -8.59 -5.34 -6.27
C LEU A 247 -9.60 -5.77 -5.19
N GLY A 248 -9.20 -5.76 -3.91
CA GLY A 248 -10.09 -6.09 -2.79
C GLY A 248 -11.31 -5.16 -2.73
N HIS A 249 -11.07 -3.85 -2.88
CA HIS A 249 -12.17 -2.87 -2.94
C HIS A 249 -13.09 -3.06 -4.13
N ALA A 250 -12.53 -3.35 -5.31
CA ALA A 250 -13.32 -3.59 -6.51
C ALA A 250 -14.20 -4.85 -6.36
N GLN A 251 -13.66 -5.89 -5.73
CA GLN A 251 -14.42 -7.10 -5.42
C GLN A 251 -15.53 -6.81 -4.43
N GLU A 252 -15.27 -6.08 -3.35
CA GLU A 252 -16.26 -5.72 -2.36
C GLU A 252 -17.38 -4.86 -2.96
N ALA A 253 -17.04 -3.86 -3.78
CA ALA A 253 -18.03 -3.04 -4.47
C ALA A 253 -18.96 -3.88 -5.37
N LEU A 254 -18.40 -4.89 -6.05
CA LEU A 254 -19.16 -5.83 -6.86
C LEU A 254 -20.07 -6.71 -6.00
N ASP A 255 -19.56 -7.29 -4.92
CA ASP A 255 -20.30 -8.19 -4.02
C ASP A 255 -21.48 -7.45 -3.37
N LEU A 256 -21.27 -6.24 -2.87
CA LEU A 256 -22.32 -5.38 -2.33
C LEU A 256 -23.38 -5.02 -3.37
N SER A 257 -22.97 -4.71 -4.60
CA SER A 257 -23.89 -4.38 -5.68
C SER A 257 -24.74 -5.58 -6.09
N ILE A 258 -24.17 -6.79 -6.14
CA ILE A 258 -24.89 -8.03 -6.42
C ILE A 258 -25.92 -8.32 -5.31
N LYS A 259 -25.49 -8.21 -4.04
CA LYS A 259 -26.36 -8.41 -2.89
C LYS A 259 -27.55 -7.43 -2.93
N TYR A 260 -27.24 -6.14 -3.05
CA TYR A 260 -28.27 -5.10 -3.09
C TYR A 260 -29.25 -5.31 -4.28
N ALA A 261 -28.74 -5.66 -5.45
CA ALA A 261 -29.58 -5.88 -6.63
C ALA A 261 -30.55 -7.08 -6.48
N LYS A 262 -30.17 -8.10 -5.71
CA LYS A 262 -31.01 -9.25 -5.42
C LYS A 262 -32.10 -8.95 -4.36
N GLU A 263 -31.81 -8.08 -3.41
CA GLU A 263 -32.67 -7.74 -2.27
C GLU A 263 -33.62 -6.58 -2.60
N LYS A 264 -33.14 -5.54 -3.27
CA LYS A 264 -33.92 -4.35 -3.62
C LYS A 264 -34.94 -4.66 -4.71
N THR A 265 -36.20 -4.28 -4.46
CA THR A 265 -37.30 -4.47 -5.42
C THR A 265 -37.72 -3.15 -6.07
N ASN A 266 -38.19 -3.25 -7.30
CA ASN A 266 -38.92 -2.23 -8.04
C ASN A 266 -40.06 -2.91 -8.82
N ARG A 267 -41.29 -2.42 -8.68
CA ARG A 267 -42.51 -3.05 -9.26
C ARG A 267 -42.63 -4.55 -8.89
N ASP A 268 -42.41 -4.85 -7.58
CA ASP A 268 -42.45 -6.19 -6.99
C ASP A 268 -41.42 -7.21 -7.57
N LEU A 269 -40.45 -6.74 -8.34
CA LEU A 269 -39.37 -7.57 -8.87
C LEU A 269 -38.01 -7.10 -8.32
N PRO A 270 -37.09 -8.02 -7.96
CA PRO A 270 -35.72 -7.67 -7.66
C PRO A 270 -35.09 -6.86 -8.82
N ILE A 271 -34.34 -5.78 -8.46
CA ILE A 271 -33.74 -4.94 -9.51
C ILE A 271 -32.69 -5.67 -10.35
N SER A 272 -32.18 -6.81 -9.88
CA SER A 272 -31.33 -7.72 -10.66
C SER A 272 -32.03 -8.32 -11.90
N ARG A 273 -33.35 -8.21 -12.02
CA ARG A 273 -34.12 -8.65 -13.18
C ARG A 273 -34.14 -7.64 -14.33
N PHE A 274 -33.73 -6.41 -14.08
CA PHE A 274 -33.70 -5.37 -15.11
C PHE A 274 -32.37 -5.40 -15.87
N GLU A 275 -32.45 -5.35 -17.19
CA GLU A 275 -31.27 -5.44 -18.10
C GLU A 275 -30.20 -4.38 -17.76
N SER A 276 -30.58 -3.15 -17.47
CA SER A 276 -29.65 -2.07 -17.08
C SER A 276 -28.80 -2.43 -15.86
N MET A 277 -29.38 -3.11 -14.86
CA MET A 277 -28.65 -3.59 -13.68
C MET A 277 -27.74 -4.78 -14.03
N GLN A 278 -28.22 -5.71 -14.86
CA GLN A 278 -27.43 -6.85 -15.31
C GLN A 278 -26.18 -6.41 -16.08
N MET A 279 -26.34 -5.44 -17.01
CA MET A 279 -25.21 -4.88 -17.76
C MET A 279 -24.20 -4.16 -16.85
N ARG A 280 -24.67 -3.45 -15.85
CA ARG A 280 -23.84 -2.79 -14.84
C ARG A 280 -23.00 -3.81 -14.07
N ILE A 281 -23.63 -4.82 -13.48
CA ILE A 281 -22.95 -5.88 -12.72
C ILE A 281 -21.99 -6.67 -13.62
N ALA A 282 -22.36 -6.99 -14.84
CA ALA A 282 -21.50 -7.69 -15.80
C ALA A 282 -20.24 -6.87 -16.11
N THR A 283 -20.37 -5.55 -16.34
CA THR A 283 -19.24 -4.66 -16.59
C THR A 283 -18.28 -4.59 -15.40
N MET A 284 -18.81 -4.48 -14.18
CA MET A 284 -18.01 -4.52 -12.94
C MET A 284 -17.26 -5.86 -12.83
N GLY A 285 -17.97 -6.99 -13.02
CA GLY A 285 -17.39 -8.33 -12.92
C GLY A 285 -16.26 -8.59 -13.93
N ILE A 286 -16.42 -8.13 -15.19
CA ILE A 286 -15.38 -8.21 -16.22
C ILE A 286 -14.12 -7.45 -15.79
N LYS A 287 -14.28 -6.21 -15.27
CA LYS A 287 -13.16 -5.39 -14.79
C LYS A 287 -12.46 -6.03 -13.59
N VAL A 288 -13.21 -6.49 -12.59
CA VAL A 288 -12.65 -7.19 -11.42
C VAL A 288 -11.84 -8.41 -11.83
N ASN A 289 -12.35 -9.22 -12.77
CA ASN A 289 -11.62 -10.38 -13.26
C ASN A 289 -10.31 -9.99 -13.96
N ALA A 290 -10.32 -8.96 -14.79
CA ALA A 290 -9.11 -8.47 -15.45
C ALA A 290 -8.09 -7.92 -14.42
N MET A 291 -8.57 -7.14 -13.43
CA MET A 291 -7.72 -6.65 -12.33
C MET A 291 -7.05 -7.80 -11.59
N ARG A 292 -7.79 -8.86 -11.25
CA ARG A 292 -7.27 -10.02 -10.52
C ARG A 292 -6.09 -10.67 -11.24
N TRP A 293 -6.21 -10.92 -12.53
CA TRP A 293 -5.12 -11.52 -13.30
C TRP A 293 -3.88 -10.65 -13.35
N LEU A 294 -4.03 -9.33 -13.51
CA LEU A 294 -2.90 -8.41 -13.51
C LEU A 294 -2.22 -8.35 -12.14
N VAL A 295 -2.99 -8.29 -11.07
CA VAL A 295 -2.47 -8.16 -9.70
C VAL A 295 -1.79 -9.46 -9.24
N TYR A 296 -2.38 -10.62 -9.52
CA TYR A 296 -1.77 -11.92 -9.17
C TYR A 296 -0.50 -12.17 -9.99
N HIS A 297 -0.51 -11.82 -11.29
CA HIS A 297 0.68 -11.87 -12.12
C HIS A 297 1.80 -11.00 -11.56
N LEU A 298 1.47 -9.82 -11.04
CA LEU A 298 2.46 -8.92 -10.44
C LEU A 298 3.10 -9.53 -9.18
N GLY A 299 2.32 -10.15 -8.31
CA GLY A 299 2.84 -10.89 -7.16
C GLY A 299 3.78 -12.03 -7.57
N PHE A 300 3.38 -12.83 -8.56
CA PHE A 300 4.21 -13.88 -9.15
C PHE A 300 5.53 -13.32 -9.72
N MET A 301 5.49 -12.20 -10.46
CA MET A 301 6.69 -11.58 -11.01
C MET A 301 7.67 -11.11 -9.93
N ALA A 302 7.15 -10.59 -8.82
CA ALA A 302 7.97 -10.19 -7.67
C ALA A 302 8.71 -11.40 -7.06
N ASP A 303 8.02 -12.53 -6.87
CA ASP A 303 8.61 -13.78 -6.39
C ASP A 303 9.69 -14.32 -7.33
N GLN A 304 9.47 -14.24 -8.64
CA GLN A 304 10.43 -14.69 -9.66
C GLN A 304 11.53 -13.66 -9.96
N LYS A 305 11.53 -12.50 -9.30
CA LYS A 305 12.49 -11.38 -9.52
C LYS A 305 12.63 -11.01 -11.00
N VAL A 306 11.50 -10.95 -11.71
CA VAL A 306 11.47 -10.69 -13.16
C VAL A 306 11.94 -9.26 -13.45
N LYS A 307 12.85 -9.09 -14.40
CA LYS A 307 13.48 -7.78 -14.72
C LYS A 307 12.47 -6.68 -15.12
N THR A 308 11.33 -7.05 -15.72
CA THR A 308 10.29 -6.11 -16.15
C THR A 308 9.31 -5.76 -15.03
N PHE A 309 9.47 -6.28 -13.79
CA PHE A 309 8.56 -6.08 -12.67
C PHE A 309 8.18 -4.61 -12.45
N ALA A 310 9.16 -3.70 -12.50
CA ALA A 310 8.89 -2.28 -12.23
C ALA A 310 7.98 -1.61 -13.28
N VAL A 311 8.09 -1.98 -14.55
CA VAL A 311 7.22 -1.45 -15.61
C VAL A 311 5.85 -2.11 -15.61
N GLU A 312 5.79 -3.41 -15.36
CA GLU A 312 4.52 -4.13 -15.20
C GLU A 312 3.73 -3.61 -13.98
N ALA A 313 4.44 -3.28 -12.88
CA ALA A 313 3.83 -2.63 -11.73
C ALA A 313 3.22 -1.26 -12.08
N ALA A 314 3.88 -0.49 -12.97
CA ALA A 314 3.34 0.78 -13.44
C ALA A 314 2.09 0.59 -14.33
N MET A 315 2.11 -0.35 -15.26
CA MET A 315 0.96 -0.69 -16.12
C MET A 315 -0.23 -1.20 -15.29
N THR A 316 0.03 -2.14 -14.38
CA THR A 316 -0.99 -2.72 -13.51
C THR A 316 -1.63 -1.65 -12.62
N LYS A 317 -0.80 -0.83 -11.96
CA LYS A 317 -1.28 0.25 -11.07
C LYS A 317 -2.19 1.24 -11.80
N GLU A 318 -1.81 1.67 -12.99
CA GLU A 318 -2.64 2.59 -13.78
C GLU A 318 -3.99 1.98 -14.12
N TYR A 319 -3.99 0.74 -14.62
CA TYR A 319 -5.21 0.05 -15.00
C TYR A 319 -6.14 -0.20 -13.79
N VAL A 320 -5.60 -0.76 -12.69
CA VAL A 320 -6.45 -1.15 -11.56
C VAL A 320 -7.00 0.06 -10.80
N ALA A 321 -6.23 1.15 -10.66
CA ALA A 321 -6.71 2.37 -10.02
C ALA A 321 -7.84 3.02 -10.83
N THR A 322 -7.69 3.11 -12.15
CA THR A 322 -8.73 3.63 -13.04
C THR A 322 -9.97 2.73 -13.04
N ALA A 323 -9.79 1.40 -13.12
CA ALA A 323 -10.89 0.45 -13.10
C ALA A 323 -11.66 0.46 -11.77
N LEU A 324 -10.95 0.63 -10.63
CA LEU A 324 -11.57 0.74 -9.31
C LEU A 324 -12.48 1.97 -9.21
N VAL A 325 -12.04 3.14 -9.67
CA VAL A 325 -12.90 4.36 -9.69
C VAL A 325 -14.17 4.14 -10.49
N ASP A 326 -14.06 3.51 -11.66
CA ASP A 326 -15.21 3.17 -12.48
C ASP A 326 -16.16 2.20 -11.76
N ILE A 327 -15.61 1.13 -11.16
CA ILE A 327 -16.39 0.11 -10.43
C ILE A 327 -17.08 0.75 -9.21
N ALA A 328 -16.38 1.54 -8.44
CA ALA A 328 -16.92 2.20 -7.25
C ALA A 328 -18.05 3.17 -7.62
N ARG A 329 -17.88 3.95 -8.71
CA ARG A 329 -18.95 4.80 -9.25
C ARG A 329 -20.16 3.99 -9.66
N GLU A 330 -19.96 2.85 -10.35
CA GLU A 330 -21.06 1.96 -10.76
C GLU A 330 -21.76 1.33 -9.54
N ALA A 331 -21.03 1.02 -8.46
CA ALA A 331 -21.61 0.53 -7.22
C ALA A 331 -22.50 1.59 -6.53
N VAL A 332 -22.04 2.84 -6.47
CA VAL A 332 -22.86 3.96 -5.96
C VAL A 332 -24.12 4.12 -6.81
N GLN A 333 -24.00 4.07 -8.15
CA GLN A 333 -25.15 4.15 -9.06
C GLN A 333 -26.11 2.97 -8.89
N ALA A 334 -25.61 1.75 -8.66
CA ALA A 334 -26.44 0.56 -8.43
C ALA A 334 -27.30 0.69 -7.17
N HIS A 335 -26.79 1.36 -6.14
CA HIS A 335 -27.50 1.62 -4.88
C HIS A 335 -28.44 2.84 -4.95
N GLY A 336 -28.35 3.68 -5.99
CA GLY A 336 -29.14 4.88 -6.15
C GLY A 336 -28.93 5.87 -5.00
N SER A 337 -30.01 6.42 -4.42
CA SER A 337 -29.91 7.38 -3.32
C SER A 337 -29.22 6.80 -2.07
N TYR A 338 -29.29 5.50 -1.83
CA TYR A 338 -28.59 4.87 -0.71
C TYR A 338 -27.07 4.84 -0.94
N GLY A 339 -26.62 4.80 -2.20
CA GLY A 339 -25.20 4.74 -2.53
C GLY A 339 -24.39 6.00 -2.16
N VAL A 340 -25.06 7.11 -1.81
CA VAL A 340 -24.41 8.35 -1.35
C VAL A 340 -24.60 8.59 0.15
N MET A 341 -25.17 7.62 0.89
CA MET A 341 -25.37 7.70 2.33
C MET A 341 -24.24 6.98 3.06
N ARG A 342 -23.72 7.60 4.13
CA ARG A 342 -22.58 7.05 4.91
C ARG A 342 -22.89 5.73 5.65
N ASP A 343 -24.14 5.32 5.69
CA ASP A 343 -24.57 4.00 6.21
C ASP A 343 -24.30 2.85 5.23
N PHE A 344 -23.86 3.16 3.99
CA PHE A 344 -23.60 2.19 2.93
C PHE A 344 -22.15 2.24 2.50
N LYS A 345 -21.45 1.12 2.65
CA LYS A 345 -20.00 0.97 2.40
C LYS A 345 -19.55 1.40 0.99
N VAL A 346 -20.45 1.38 0.00
CA VAL A 346 -20.10 1.74 -1.38
C VAL A 346 -19.67 3.21 -1.55
N GLU A 347 -20.18 4.14 -0.72
CA GLU A 347 -19.71 5.52 -0.74
C GLU A 347 -18.29 5.65 -0.17
N MET A 348 -17.96 4.85 0.88
CA MET A 348 -16.63 4.77 1.46
C MET A 348 -15.65 4.23 0.41
N ILE A 349 -15.98 3.12 -0.26
CA ILE A 349 -15.17 2.55 -1.34
C ILE A 349 -14.95 3.58 -2.46
N PHE A 350 -15.94 4.41 -2.79
CA PHE A 350 -15.76 5.46 -3.80
C PHE A 350 -14.76 6.53 -3.36
N ARG A 351 -14.76 6.93 -2.09
CA ARG A 351 -13.77 7.89 -1.54
C ARG A 351 -12.37 7.28 -1.54
N ASP A 352 -12.24 6.01 -1.16
CA ASP A 352 -10.97 5.27 -1.16
C ASP A 352 -10.41 5.10 -2.57
N ALA A 353 -11.28 4.84 -3.55
CA ALA A 353 -10.89 4.65 -4.95
C ALA A 353 -10.13 5.85 -5.53
N ILE A 354 -10.53 7.08 -5.17
CA ILE A 354 -9.86 8.30 -5.63
C ILE A 354 -8.42 8.39 -5.10
N ILE A 355 -8.18 7.92 -3.88
CA ILE A 355 -6.82 7.88 -3.30
C ILE A 355 -5.91 6.98 -4.14
N CYS A 356 -6.42 5.82 -4.58
CA CYS A 356 -5.64 4.86 -5.38
C CYS A 356 -5.14 5.43 -6.73
N GLU A 357 -5.81 6.43 -7.32
CA GLU A 357 -5.31 7.08 -8.55
C GLU A 357 -4.08 7.95 -8.30
N ILE A 358 -3.88 8.43 -7.07
CA ILE A 358 -2.91 9.47 -6.72
C ILE A 358 -1.65 8.89 -6.07
N ILE A 359 -1.83 8.02 -5.07
CA ILE A 359 -0.71 7.42 -4.31
C ILE A 359 0.16 6.50 -5.16
N GLU A 360 1.36 6.21 -4.70
CA GLU A 360 2.37 5.39 -5.43
C GLU A 360 2.69 5.93 -6.83
N GLY A 361 2.52 7.24 -7.00
CA GLY A 361 2.66 7.97 -8.26
C GLY A 361 1.37 8.02 -9.07
N THR A 362 1.03 9.23 -9.50
CA THR A 362 -0.21 9.50 -10.25
C THR A 362 -0.32 8.66 -11.52
N LYS A 363 -1.54 8.46 -12.01
CA LYS A 363 -1.77 7.69 -13.24
C LYS A 363 -1.00 8.25 -14.45
N ASP A 364 -0.84 9.58 -14.54
CA ASP A 364 -0.05 10.18 -15.63
C ASP A 364 1.44 9.85 -15.53
N LEU A 365 1.97 9.74 -14.31
CA LEU A 365 3.34 9.26 -14.11
C LEU A 365 3.47 7.79 -14.55
N GLN A 366 2.51 6.93 -14.24
CA GLN A 366 2.52 5.53 -14.68
C GLN A 366 2.47 5.42 -16.21
N ARG A 367 1.63 6.22 -16.88
CA ARG A 367 1.56 6.30 -18.34
C ARG A 367 2.89 6.75 -18.94
N ARG A 368 3.54 7.75 -18.34
CA ARG A 368 4.86 8.23 -18.78
C ARG A 368 5.94 7.14 -18.65
N ILE A 369 5.94 6.38 -17.54
CA ILE A 369 6.86 5.25 -17.33
C ILE A 369 6.62 4.18 -18.41
N THR A 370 5.36 3.81 -18.63
CA THR A 370 4.96 2.84 -19.65
C THR A 370 5.37 3.27 -21.05
N ALA A 371 5.07 4.50 -21.45
CA ALA A 371 5.44 5.04 -22.75
C ALA A 371 6.97 5.05 -22.94
N GLY A 372 7.71 5.44 -21.91
CA GLY A 372 9.18 5.42 -21.94
C GLY A 372 9.77 4.02 -22.10
N TYR A 373 9.07 2.98 -21.69
CA TYR A 373 9.46 1.57 -21.93
C TYR A 373 9.11 1.10 -23.35
N LEU A 374 7.88 1.39 -23.81
CA LEU A 374 7.37 0.93 -25.11
C LEU A 374 8.06 1.62 -26.32
N LEU A 375 8.60 2.82 -26.12
CA LEU A 375 9.23 3.63 -27.17
C LEU A 375 10.75 3.49 -27.21
N ARG A 376 11.34 2.58 -26.42
CA ARG A 376 12.78 2.22 -26.50
C ARG A 376 13.03 1.23 -27.61
#